data_90779170f2071b4520ddc171d64b32d4
#
_entry.id   90779170f2071b4520ddc171d64b32d4
#
_cell.length_a   1.000
_cell.length_b   1.000
_cell.length_c   1.000
_cell.angle_alpha   90.00
_cell.angle_beta   90.00
_cell.angle_gamma   90.00
#
_symmetry.space_group_name_H-M   'P 1'
#
loop_
_entity.id
_entity.type
_entity.pdbx_description
1 polymer ?
#
loop_
_entity_poly.entity_id
_entity_poly.type
_entity_poly.pdbx_seq_one_letter_code
_entity_poly.pdbx_strand_id
1 'polypeptide(L)'
;MGGGVFTYIVELANALSDKYEVYIAYATRKQTPQNYKEYFKDSVHLIEVKNFTRSVKSTQDLKAFFEIKKIARKIKPDVIHLHSSKAGALGRWAFNGRKIPLFYTPHGYSFLMKSVNKKKRFIFKMIERFCALRDCVTISCSRGEHKETKKMTSKAIYIDNGINTKSLQKMLVKVAREENKKFTVFTLGRICYQKNPKLFNEVAKKLPDVRFVWIGDGELREELTADNIEITGWVNRRKALSYAVSADA
;
A
#
# COMPACT_ATOMS: atom_id res chain seq x y z
N MET A 1 -0.84 1.02 -8.99
CA MET A 1 -1.32 0.51 -7.68
C MET A 1 -0.65 -0.83 -7.40
N GLY A 2 -0.41 -1.24 -6.13
CA GLY A 2 0.16 -2.56 -5.80
C GLY A 2 0.37 -2.75 -4.30
N GLY A 3 0.41 -4.02 -3.85
CA GLY A 3 0.62 -4.39 -2.45
C GLY A 3 -0.46 -3.85 -1.50
N GLY A 4 -0.11 -3.61 -0.24
CA GLY A 4 -1.05 -3.17 0.80
C GLY A 4 -1.79 -1.86 0.48
N VAL A 5 -1.16 -0.94 -0.25
CA VAL A 5 -1.83 0.30 -0.70
C VAL A 5 -2.96 0.01 -1.69
N PHE A 6 -2.80 -0.98 -2.56
CA PHE A 6 -3.88 -1.40 -3.47
C PHE A 6 -5.09 -1.92 -2.69
N THR A 7 -4.86 -2.86 -1.76
CA THR A 7 -5.94 -3.41 -0.93
C THR A 7 -6.66 -2.32 -0.14
N TYR A 8 -5.92 -1.39 0.47
CA TYR A 8 -6.49 -0.25 1.19
C TYR A 8 -7.37 0.63 0.28
N ILE A 9 -6.89 0.97 -0.93
CA ILE A 9 -7.66 1.81 -1.86
C ILE A 9 -8.92 1.10 -2.33
N VAL A 10 -8.86 -0.21 -2.60
CA VAL A 10 -10.04 -1.01 -2.98
C VAL A 10 -11.10 -0.99 -1.88
N GLU A 11 -10.71 -1.29 -0.64
CA GLU A 11 -11.64 -1.30 0.50
C GLU A 11 -12.26 0.09 0.74
N LEU A 12 -11.45 1.14 0.71
CA LEU A 12 -11.90 2.52 0.89
C LEU A 12 -12.85 2.96 -0.23
N ALA A 13 -12.48 2.74 -1.49
CA ALA A 13 -13.28 3.15 -2.64
C ALA A 13 -14.63 2.43 -2.68
N ASN A 14 -14.62 1.12 -2.46
CA ASN A 14 -15.85 0.33 -2.42
C ASN A 14 -16.78 0.73 -1.26
N ALA A 15 -16.23 1.12 -0.12
CA ALA A 15 -17.04 1.60 1.00
C ALA A 15 -17.60 3.01 0.75
N LEU A 16 -16.83 3.88 0.12
CA LEU A 16 -17.26 5.24 -0.19
C LEU A 16 -18.26 5.29 -1.34
N SER A 17 -18.17 4.37 -2.31
CA SER A 17 -19.05 4.36 -3.50
C SER A 17 -20.52 4.04 -3.19
N ASP A 18 -20.83 3.63 -1.96
CA ASP A 18 -22.21 3.46 -1.50
C ASP A 18 -22.91 4.81 -1.20
N LYS A 19 -22.12 5.89 -1.01
CA LYS A 19 -22.62 7.22 -0.63
C LYS A 19 -22.14 8.35 -1.53
N TYR A 20 -21.05 8.14 -2.25
CA TYR A 20 -20.36 9.16 -3.05
C TYR A 20 -20.04 8.62 -4.44
N GLU A 21 -19.94 9.52 -5.41
CA GLU A 21 -19.40 9.22 -6.72
C GLU A 21 -17.86 9.17 -6.62
N VAL A 22 -17.28 7.99 -6.77
CA VAL A 22 -15.86 7.74 -6.52
C VAL A 22 -15.09 7.56 -7.81
N TYR A 23 -14.07 8.40 -8.00
CA TYR A 23 -13.13 8.35 -9.11
C TYR A 23 -11.74 8.00 -8.60
N ILE A 24 -11.09 7.02 -9.22
CA ILE A 24 -9.71 6.64 -8.92
C ILE A 24 -8.82 6.96 -10.11
N ALA A 25 -7.99 8.00 -10.00
CA ALA A 25 -6.91 8.27 -10.93
C ALA A 25 -5.69 7.44 -10.53
N TYR A 26 -5.29 6.46 -11.36
CA TYR A 26 -4.28 5.47 -11.00
C TYR A 26 -3.27 5.20 -12.12
N ALA A 27 -2.17 4.54 -11.76
CA ALA A 27 -1.27 3.87 -12.71
C ALA A 27 -1.02 2.44 -12.27
N THR A 28 -0.85 1.56 -13.24
CA THR A 28 -0.50 0.17 -13.01
C THR A 28 0.99 0.01 -12.68
N ARG A 29 1.34 -1.08 -12.00
CA ARG A 29 2.71 -1.49 -11.68
C ARG A 29 2.85 -2.98 -11.96
N LYS A 30 4.08 -3.49 -12.04
CA LYS A 30 4.34 -4.93 -12.21
C LYS A 30 3.61 -5.81 -11.17
N GLN A 31 3.41 -5.28 -9.95
CA GLN A 31 2.71 -5.97 -8.86
C GLN A 31 1.19 -5.72 -8.83
N THR A 32 0.64 -4.97 -9.78
CA THR A 32 -0.82 -4.81 -9.90
C THR A 32 -1.39 -6.12 -10.44
N PRO A 33 -2.37 -6.75 -9.78
CA PRO A 33 -3.01 -7.95 -10.32
C PRO A 33 -3.56 -7.70 -11.73
N GLN A 34 -3.49 -8.68 -12.61
CA GLN A 34 -4.01 -8.51 -13.98
C GLN A 34 -5.52 -8.19 -14.00
N ASN A 35 -6.24 -8.83 -13.09
CA ASN A 35 -7.67 -8.64 -12.90
C ASN A 35 -8.02 -7.55 -11.86
N TYR A 36 -7.15 -6.54 -11.67
CA TYR A 36 -7.33 -5.53 -10.62
C TYR A 36 -8.66 -4.78 -10.68
N LYS A 37 -9.29 -4.67 -11.84
CA LYS A 37 -10.58 -3.99 -12.02
C LYS A 37 -11.72 -4.72 -11.31
N GLU A 38 -11.67 -6.05 -11.25
CA GLU A 38 -12.70 -6.91 -10.62
C GLU A 38 -12.78 -6.73 -9.09
N TYR A 39 -11.77 -6.08 -8.48
CA TYR A 39 -11.79 -5.79 -7.04
C TYR A 39 -12.63 -4.56 -6.69
N PHE A 40 -12.97 -3.72 -7.69
CA PHE A 40 -13.77 -2.53 -7.50
C PHE A 40 -15.23 -2.80 -7.86
N LYS A 41 -16.15 -2.16 -7.13
CA LYS A 41 -17.57 -2.14 -7.51
C LYS A 41 -17.74 -1.40 -8.84
N ASP A 42 -18.78 -1.74 -9.60
CA ASP A 42 -19.09 -1.07 -10.88
C ASP A 42 -19.37 0.43 -10.71
N SER A 43 -19.78 0.85 -9.51
CA SER A 43 -19.99 2.26 -9.14
C SER A 43 -18.68 3.06 -8.97
N VAL A 44 -17.50 2.42 -9.01
CA VAL A 44 -16.20 3.10 -8.88
C VAL A 44 -15.61 3.37 -10.26
N HIS A 45 -15.39 4.63 -10.59
CA HIS A 45 -14.84 5.04 -11.88
C HIS A 45 -13.31 4.97 -11.87
N LEU A 46 -12.74 4.14 -12.75
CA LEU A 46 -11.28 3.94 -12.87
C LEU A 46 -10.70 4.74 -14.03
N ILE A 47 -9.75 5.64 -13.77
CA ILE A 47 -9.11 6.49 -14.77
C ILE A 47 -7.61 6.28 -14.74
N GLU A 48 -7.05 5.71 -15.81
CA GLU A 48 -5.61 5.50 -15.91
C GLU A 48 -4.86 6.80 -16.24
N VAL A 49 -3.85 7.12 -15.44
CA VAL A 49 -2.91 8.22 -15.66
C VAL A 49 -1.67 7.67 -16.36
N LYS A 50 -1.64 7.79 -17.69
CA LYS A 50 -0.65 7.13 -18.56
C LYS A 50 0.79 7.52 -18.25
N ASN A 51 1.03 8.77 -17.86
CA ASN A 51 2.36 9.31 -17.61
C ASN A 51 2.84 9.12 -16.15
N PHE A 52 2.05 8.50 -15.29
CA PHE A 52 2.38 8.34 -13.88
C PHE A 52 3.27 7.12 -13.63
N THR A 53 4.59 7.31 -13.61
CA THR A 53 5.59 6.25 -13.43
C THR A 53 6.06 6.12 -11.96
N ARG A 54 6.69 4.99 -11.60
CA ARG A 54 7.26 4.78 -10.25
C ARG A 54 8.52 5.63 -10.03
N SER A 55 9.39 5.69 -11.03
CA SER A 55 10.65 6.46 -10.96
C SER A 55 10.37 7.95 -11.09
N VAL A 56 11.22 8.76 -10.47
CA VAL A 56 11.21 10.22 -10.68
C VAL A 56 11.84 10.47 -12.05
N LYS A 57 11.03 10.96 -12.99
CA LYS A 57 11.43 11.34 -14.35
C LYS A 57 10.80 12.68 -14.66
N SER A 58 11.60 13.74 -14.72
CA SER A 58 11.14 15.13 -14.81
C SER A 58 10.10 15.36 -15.92
N THR A 59 10.35 14.87 -17.13
CA THR A 59 9.43 15.05 -18.26
C THR A 59 8.12 14.29 -18.13
N GLN A 60 8.17 13.05 -17.67
CA GLN A 60 6.96 12.24 -17.44
C GLN A 60 6.17 12.74 -16.23
N ASP A 61 6.85 13.20 -15.19
CA ASP A 61 6.19 13.75 -14.01
C ASP A 61 5.48 15.06 -14.33
N LEU A 62 6.06 15.89 -15.21
CA LEU A 62 5.38 17.09 -15.72
C LEU A 62 4.15 16.75 -16.57
N LYS A 63 4.25 15.75 -17.46
CA LYS A 63 3.09 15.26 -18.22
C LYS A 63 2.00 14.71 -17.29
N ALA A 64 2.37 13.90 -16.29
CA ALA A 64 1.43 13.38 -15.30
C ALA A 64 0.76 14.51 -14.49
N PHE A 65 1.51 15.55 -14.13
CA PHE A 65 0.98 16.74 -13.45
C PHE A 65 -0.14 17.43 -14.25
N PHE A 66 0.07 17.65 -15.55
CA PHE A 66 -0.96 18.25 -16.40
C PHE A 66 -2.13 17.29 -16.67
N GLU A 67 -1.84 15.98 -16.76
CA GLU A 67 -2.85 14.95 -16.97
C GLU A 67 -3.82 14.88 -15.77
N ILE A 68 -3.33 14.84 -14.52
CA ILE A 68 -4.21 14.85 -13.34
C ILE A 68 -5.01 16.15 -13.22
N LYS A 69 -4.44 17.29 -13.59
CA LYS A 69 -5.19 18.57 -13.66
C LYS A 69 -6.30 18.54 -14.70
N LYS A 70 -6.05 17.96 -15.87
CA LYS A 70 -7.07 17.78 -16.92
C LYS A 70 -8.20 16.87 -16.45
N ILE A 71 -7.87 15.75 -15.80
CA ILE A 71 -8.84 14.83 -15.22
C ILE A 71 -9.71 15.56 -14.19
N ALA A 72 -9.09 16.26 -13.24
CA ALA A 72 -9.83 16.98 -12.20
C ALA A 72 -10.72 18.11 -12.76
N ARG A 73 -10.29 18.81 -13.82
CA ARG A 73 -11.15 19.82 -14.49
C ARG A 73 -12.39 19.21 -15.14
N LYS A 74 -12.27 17.97 -15.66
CA LYS A 74 -13.40 17.24 -16.27
C LYS A 74 -14.37 16.74 -15.21
N ILE A 75 -13.85 16.17 -14.12
CA ILE A 75 -14.64 15.55 -13.05
C ILE A 75 -15.25 16.61 -12.11
N LYS A 76 -14.50 17.71 -11.85
CA LYS A 76 -14.83 18.75 -10.85
C LYS A 76 -15.07 18.14 -9.46
N PRO A 77 -14.09 17.43 -8.88
CA PRO A 77 -14.28 16.73 -7.62
C PRO A 77 -14.49 17.72 -6.45
N ASP A 78 -15.36 17.36 -5.53
CA ASP A 78 -15.58 18.09 -4.28
C ASP A 78 -14.47 17.84 -3.25
N VAL A 79 -13.80 16.69 -3.33
CA VAL A 79 -12.70 16.27 -2.44
C VAL A 79 -11.64 15.53 -3.24
N ILE A 80 -10.37 15.76 -2.91
CA ILE A 80 -9.24 15.04 -3.50
C ILE A 80 -8.43 14.37 -2.40
N HIS A 81 -8.19 13.05 -2.53
CA HIS A 81 -7.33 12.29 -1.63
C HIS A 81 -6.15 11.68 -2.39
N LEU A 82 -4.95 12.06 -2.00
CA LEU A 82 -3.70 11.63 -2.61
C LEU A 82 -3.09 10.45 -1.83
N HIS A 83 -2.70 9.40 -2.52
CA HIS A 83 -2.11 8.21 -1.90
C HIS A 83 -0.69 7.94 -2.39
N SER A 84 0.24 7.73 -1.46
CA SER A 84 1.69 7.50 -1.68
C SER A 84 2.49 8.77 -2.00
N SER A 85 3.80 8.76 -1.66
CA SER A 85 4.69 9.93 -1.72
C SER A 85 4.71 10.62 -3.08
N LYS A 86 4.75 9.89 -4.20
CA LYS A 86 4.80 10.51 -5.53
C LYS A 86 3.48 11.20 -5.92
N ALA A 87 2.35 10.54 -5.67
CA ALA A 87 1.03 11.16 -5.90
C ALA A 87 0.83 12.36 -4.96
N GLY A 88 1.26 12.22 -3.71
CA GLY A 88 1.27 13.31 -2.74
C GLY A 88 2.11 14.50 -3.18
N ALA A 89 3.31 14.29 -3.73
CA ALA A 89 4.14 15.37 -4.23
C ALA A 89 3.49 16.08 -5.43
N LEU A 90 3.11 15.35 -6.47
CA LEU A 90 2.51 15.95 -7.67
C LEU A 90 1.15 16.59 -7.37
N GLY A 91 0.28 15.92 -6.61
CA GLY A 91 -1.07 16.40 -6.33
C GLY A 91 -1.11 17.63 -5.44
N ARG A 92 -0.26 17.72 -4.40
CA ARG A 92 -0.19 18.91 -3.53
C ARG A 92 0.23 20.17 -4.29
N TRP A 93 0.94 20.03 -5.42
CA TRP A 93 1.27 21.17 -6.30
C TRP A 93 0.27 21.36 -7.44
N ALA A 94 -0.39 20.30 -7.89
CA ALA A 94 -1.39 20.38 -8.95
C ALA A 94 -2.70 21.00 -8.47
N PHE A 95 -3.07 20.79 -7.20
CA PHE A 95 -4.34 21.21 -6.62
C PHE A 95 -4.16 22.28 -5.53
N ASN A 96 -5.20 23.08 -5.36
CA ASN A 96 -5.24 24.10 -4.32
C ASN A 96 -6.21 23.67 -3.21
N GLY A 97 -5.67 23.27 -2.06
CA GLY A 97 -6.44 22.80 -0.91
C GLY A 97 -7.34 23.87 -0.26
N ARG A 98 -7.17 25.17 -0.60
CA ARG A 98 -8.10 26.22 -0.19
C ARG A 98 -9.37 26.27 -1.05
N LYS A 99 -9.30 25.73 -2.29
CA LYS A 99 -10.44 25.69 -3.21
C LYS A 99 -11.18 24.35 -3.16
N ILE A 100 -10.43 23.26 -2.97
CA ILE A 100 -10.94 21.88 -2.92
C ILE A 100 -10.28 21.20 -1.73
N PRO A 101 -11.02 20.67 -0.74
CA PRO A 101 -10.45 19.89 0.36
C PRO A 101 -9.48 18.83 -0.16
N LEU A 102 -8.23 18.93 0.29
CA LEU A 102 -7.13 18.11 -0.19
C LEU A 102 -6.54 17.29 0.94
N PHE A 103 -6.54 15.98 0.79
CA PHE A 103 -5.99 15.02 1.74
C PHE A 103 -4.81 14.26 1.12
N TYR A 104 -3.89 13.85 1.98
CA TYR A 104 -2.74 13.05 1.58
C TYR A 104 -2.44 11.94 2.58
N THR A 105 -2.34 10.70 2.12
CA THR A 105 -1.89 9.55 2.91
C THR A 105 -0.60 8.98 2.32
N PRO A 106 0.53 9.06 3.05
CA PRO A 106 1.84 8.58 2.54
C PRO A 106 1.91 7.06 2.39
N HIS A 107 1.24 6.27 3.25
CA HIS A 107 1.38 4.82 3.37
C HIS A 107 2.84 4.37 3.58
N GLY A 108 3.53 5.02 4.49
CA GLY A 108 4.95 4.85 4.73
C GLY A 108 5.78 5.85 3.91
N TYR A 109 6.37 6.82 4.57
CA TYR A 109 7.23 7.80 3.92
C TYR A 109 8.46 7.16 3.27
N SER A 110 8.76 7.53 2.03
CA SER A 110 9.93 7.03 1.30
C SER A 110 11.26 7.34 1.99
N PHE A 111 11.34 8.42 2.77
CA PHE A 111 12.55 8.77 3.52
C PHE A 111 12.78 7.88 4.76
N LEU A 112 11.79 7.09 5.19
CA LEU A 112 11.94 6.11 6.26
C LEU A 112 12.45 4.75 5.77
N MET A 113 12.50 4.51 4.47
CA MET A 113 12.95 3.25 3.87
C MET A 113 14.44 3.01 4.12
N LYS A 114 14.77 2.04 4.98
CA LYS A 114 16.17 1.69 5.30
C LYS A 114 16.94 1.08 4.11
N SER A 115 16.25 0.52 3.12
CA SER A 115 16.83 0.01 1.86
C SER A 115 17.34 1.11 0.93
N VAL A 116 17.07 2.37 1.24
CA VAL A 116 17.51 3.53 0.44
C VAL A 116 18.66 4.22 1.16
N ASN A 117 19.70 4.63 0.40
CA ASN A 117 20.86 5.29 0.98
C ASN A 117 20.52 6.64 1.67
N LYS A 118 21.37 7.05 2.61
CA LYS A 118 21.12 8.25 3.44
C LYS A 118 20.90 9.53 2.62
N LYS A 119 21.65 9.73 1.51
CA LYS A 119 21.51 10.92 0.64
C LYS A 119 20.14 10.98 -0.02
N LYS A 120 19.67 9.87 -0.61
CA LYS A 120 18.32 9.80 -1.21
C LYS A 120 17.23 9.97 -0.17
N ARG A 121 17.39 9.39 1.03
CA ARG A 121 16.44 9.58 2.13
C ARG A 121 16.33 11.05 2.53
N PHE A 122 17.45 11.76 2.61
CA PHE A 122 17.49 13.20 2.89
C PHE A 122 16.73 13.98 1.81
N ILE A 123 16.97 13.71 0.52
CA ILE A 123 16.28 14.34 -0.59
C ILE A 123 14.76 14.09 -0.50
N PHE A 124 14.33 12.85 -0.26
CA PHE A 124 12.91 12.53 -0.10
C PHE A 124 12.28 13.28 1.07
N LYS A 125 13.00 13.42 2.19
CA LYS A 125 12.53 14.19 3.34
C LYS A 125 12.38 15.67 3.00
N MET A 126 13.31 16.24 2.25
CA MET A 126 13.23 17.64 1.81
C MET A 126 12.06 17.87 0.85
N ILE A 127 11.82 16.95 -0.10
CA ILE A 127 10.65 17.00 -0.98
C ILE A 127 9.35 16.97 -0.16
N GLU A 128 9.24 16.06 0.81
CA GLU A 128 8.04 15.98 1.68
C GLU A 128 7.83 17.28 2.47
N ARG A 129 8.88 17.85 3.05
CA ARG A 129 8.82 19.15 3.77
C ARG A 129 8.38 20.29 2.86
N PHE A 130 8.95 20.36 1.65
CA PHE A 130 8.57 21.37 0.67
C PHE A 130 7.10 21.23 0.24
N CYS A 131 6.65 19.99 -0.01
CA CYS A 131 5.25 19.74 -0.34
C CYS A 131 4.31 19.99 0.85
N ALA A 132 4.79 19.87 2.09
CA ALA A 132 4.00 20.13 3.29
C ALA A 132 3.66 21.61 3.50
N LEU A 133 4.32 22.54 2.77
CA LEU A 133 3.95 23.95 2.72
C LEU A 133 2.62 24.20 2.01
N ARG A 134 2.14 23.21 1.25
CA ARG A 134 0.87 23.33 0.53
C ARG A 134 -0.30 23.07 1.48
N ASP A 135 -1.44 23.67 1.15
CA ASP A 135 -2.67 23.53 1.93
C ASP A 135 -3.28 22.15 1.70
N CYS A 136 -2.90 21.20 2.56
CA CYS A 136 -3.27 19.80 2.47
C CYS A 136 -3.26 19.16 3.86
N VAL A 137 -4.30 18.41 4.21
CA VAL A 137 -4.34 17.64 5.45
C VAL A 137 -3.65 16.29 5.22
N THR A 138 -2.61 16.00 6.02
CA THR A 138 -1.91 14.71 5.94
C THR A 138 -2.51 13.71 6.92
N ILE A 139 -2.97 12.57 6.39
CA ILE A 139 -3.53 11.46 7.15
C ILE A 139 -2.45 10.39 7.33
N SER A 140 -2.02 10.19 8.56
CA SER A 140 -1.04 9.16 8.92
C SER A 140 -1.73 7.88 9.34
N CYS A 141 -1.23 6.72 8.85
CA CYS A 141 -1.82 5.40 9.11
C CYS A 141 -1.19 4.66 10.31
N SER A 142 -0.24 5.27 11.00
CA SER A 142 0.36 4.71 12.21
C SER A 142 0.88 5.82 13.13
N ARG A 143 0.99 5.53 14.43
CA ARG A 143 1.54 6.48 15.41
C ARG A 143 2.96 6.93 15.06
N GLY A 144 3.80 6.02 14.56
CA GLY A 144 5.16 6.33 14.13
C GLY A 144 5.19 7.28 12.94
N GLU A 145 4.36 7.03 11.93
CA GLU A 145 4.20 7.91 10.76
C GLU A 145 3.65 9.28 11.18
N HIS A 146 2.67 9.32 12.10
CA HIS A 146 2.10 10.56 12.59
C HIS A 146 3.13 11.43 13.33
N LYS A 147 4.01 10.82 14.14
CA LYS A 147 5.13 11.52 14.78
C LYS A 147 6.04 12.20 13.76
N GLU A 148 6.36 11.54 12.66
CA GLU A 148 7.16 12.13 11.58
C GLU A 148 6.37 13.21 10.81
N THR A 149 5.07 13.00 10.57
CA THR A 149 4.20 13.97 9.90
C THR A 149 4.13 15.29 10.67
N LYS A 150 3.95 15.22 11.99
CA LYS A 150 3.91 16.43 12.87
C LYS A 150 5.19 17.26 12.83
N LYS A 151 6.34 16.67 12.48
CA LYS A 151 7.59 17.42 12.28
C LYS A 151 7.61 18.25 10.99
N MET A 152 6.66 18.01 10.08
CA MET A 152 6.61 18.64 8.75
C MET A 152 5.41 19.56 8.58
N THR A 153 4.30 19.28 9.22
CA THR A 153 3.07 20.07 9.12
C THR A 153 2.22 19.98 10.38
N SER A 154 1.54 21.07 10.73
CA SER A 154 0.50 21.11 11.77
C SER A 154 -0.84 20.51 11.28
N LYS A 155 -1.07 20.47 9.96
CA LYS A 155 -2.27 19.87 9.34
C LYS A 155 -2.11 18.35 9.22
N ALA A 156 -2.01 17.68 10.36
CA ALA A 156 -1.79 16.25 10.48
C ALA A 156 -2.86 15.59 11.34
N ILE A 157 -3.50 14.57 10.82
CA ILE A 157 -4.43 13.72 11.55
C ILE A 157 -3.94 12.27 11.54
N TYR A 158 -4.34 11.50 12.55
CA TYR A 158 -4.03 10.09 12.66
C TYR A 158 -5.30 9.27 12.50
N ILE A 159 -5.29 8.36 11.54
CA ILE A 159 -6.39 7.42 11.29
C ILE A 159 -5.77 6.08 10.95
N ASP A 160 -6.02 5.06 11.76
CA ASP A 160 -5.59 3.69 11.46
C ASP A 160 -6.24 3.16 10.18
N ASN A 161 -5.53 2.28 9.48
CA ASN A 161 -6.11 1.59 8.34
C ASN A 161 -7.25 0.67 8.81
N GLY A 162 -8.44 0.88 8.27
CA GLY A 162 -9.59 0.01 8.50
C GLY A 162 -9.59 -1.20 7.58
N ILE A 163 -10.29 -2.24 8.01
CA ILE A 163 -10.62 -3.41 7.21
C ILE A 163 -12.13 -3.70 7.30
N ASN A 164 -12.68 -4.28 6.26
CA ASN A 164 -14.07 -4.75 6.27
C ASN A 164 -14.16 -6.09 7.02
N THR A 165 -14.37 -6.02 8.34
CA THR A 165 -14.44 -7.20 9.23
C THR A 165 -15.58 -8.14 8.85
N LYS A 166 -16.76 -7.62 8.45
CA LYS A 166 -17.91 -8.43 8.02
C LYS A 166 -17.60 -9.24 6.76
N SER A 167 -16.93 -8.62 5.79
CA SER A 167 -16.48 -9.32 4.58
C SER A 167 -15.43 -10.38 4.88
N LEU A 168 -14.47 -10.05 5.76
CA LEU A 168 -13.44 -10.99 6.19
C LEU A 168 -14.05 -12.20 6.91
N GLN A 169 -14.97 -11.99 7.86
CA GLN A 169 -15.67 -13.07 8.56
C GLN A 169 -16.41 -14.01 7.61
N LYS A 170 -17.15 -13.44 6.62
CA LYS A 170 -17.83 -14.25 5.60
C LYS A 170 -16.87 -15.09 4.76
N MET A 171 -15.66 -14.60 4.52
CA MET A 171 -14.63 -15.38 3.83
C MET A 171 -14.05 -16.47 4.72
N LEU A 172 -13.78 -16.18 5.99
CA LEU A 172 -13.21 -17.13 6.94
C LEU A 172 -14.10 -18.35 7.18
N VAL A 173 -15.43 -18.14 7.27
CA VAL A 173 -16.42 -19.26 7.40
C VAL A 173 -16.34 -20.23 6.20
N LYS A 174 -15.94 -19.76 5.03
CA LYS A 174 -15.82 -20.59 3.80
C LYS A 174 -14.41 -21.18 3.58
N VAL A 175 -13.50 -20.93 4.50
CA VAL A 175 -12.11 -21.42 4.41
C VAL A 175 -11.98 -22.63 5.33
N ALA A 176 -11.63 -23.78 4.75
CA ALA A 176 -11.32 -24.97 5.53
C ALA A 176 -9.99 -24.77 6.27
N ARG A 177 -9.98 -25.10 7.55
CA ARG A 177 -8.74 -25.26 8.31
C ARG A 177 -8.16 -26.62 7.96
N GLU A 178 -6.92 -26.63 7.48
CA GLU A 178 -6.16 -27.86 7.27
C GLU A 178 -5.43 -28.21 8.59
N GLU A 179 -5.52 -29.44 9.03
CA GLU A 179 -4.74 -29.90 10.18
C GLU A 179 -3.27 -30.03 9.80
N ASN A 180 -2.42 -29.35 10.53
CA ASN A 180 -0.97 -29.45 10.35
C ASN A 180 -0.41 -30.55 11.28
N LYS A 181 0.46 -31.41 10.74
CA LYS A 181 1.17 -32.42 11.54
C LYS A 181 2.26 -31.81 12.44
N LYS A 182 2.73 -30.61 12.11
CA LYS A 182 3.76 -29.86 12.84
C LYS A 182 3.23 -28.49 13.23
N PHE A 183 3.71 -27.98 14.35
CA PHE A 183 3.46 -26.58 14.72
C PHE A 183 3.87 -25.67 13.57
N THR A 184 2.97 -24.83 13.11
CA THR A 184 3.13 -24.05 11.89
C THR A 184 3.10 -22.56 12.20
N VAL A 185 4.17 -21.87 11.80
CA VAL A 185 4.31 -20.42 11.88
C VAL A 185 4.21 -19.81 10.48
N PHE A 186 3.46 -18.74 10.31
CA PHE A 186 3.36 -18.09 9.01
C PHE A 186 3.72 -16.60 9.04
N THR A 187 4.10 -16.09 7.88
CA THR A 187 4.12 -14.66 7.59
C THR A 187 3.48 -14.40 6.23
N LEU A 188 2.85 -13.23 6.07
CA LEU A 188 2.17 -12.85 4.83
C LEU A 188 2.72 -11.54 4.29
N GLY A 189 3.13 -11.57 3.03
CA GLY A 189 3.56 -10.38 2.34
C GLY A 189 4.69 -10.60 1.34
N ARG A 190 5.10 -9.51 0.69
CA ARG A 190 6.20 -9.57 -0.28
C ARG A 190 7.53 -9.89 0.44
N ILE A 191 8.30 -10.83 -0.10
CA ILE A 191 9.66 -11.14 0.38
C ILE A 191 10.58 -9.97 0.00
N CYS A 192 10.79 -9.05 0.92
CA CYS A 192 11.54 -7.82 0.69
C CYS A 192 12.23 -7.34 1.96
N TYR A 193 13.15 -6.40 1.82
CA TYR A 193 13.92 -5.85 2.94
C TYR A 193 13.06 -5.42 4.14
N GLN A 194 11.89 -4.81 3.90
CA GLN A 194 10.98 -4.34 4.95
C GLN A 194 10.43 -5.48 5.82
N LYS A 195 10.30 -6.68 5.27
CA LYS A 195 9.75 -7.87 5.93
C LYS A 195 10.83 -8.74 6.56
N ASN A 196 12.09 -8.39 6.36
CA ASN A 196 13.25 -9.04 6.97
C ASN A 196 13.28 -10.57 6.80
N PRO A 197 13.32 -11.09 5.54
CA PRO A 197 13.34 -12.52 5.28
C PRO A 197 14.52 -13.24 5.94
N LYS A 198 15.65 -12.55 6.07
CA LYS A 198 16.84 -13.10 6.74
C LYS A 198 16.54 -13.50 8.18
N LEU A 199 15.86 -12.63 8.96
CA LEU A 199 15.49 -12.98 10.34
C LEU A 199 14.54 -14.18 10.38
N PHE A 200 13.55 -14.23 9.48
CA PHE A 200 12.61 -15.35 9.39
C PHE A 200 13.35 -16.65 9.11
N ASN A 201 14.32 -16.61 8.19
CA ASN A 201 15.17 -17.76 7.85
C ASN A 201 16.05 -18.21 9.02
N GLU A 202 16.65 -17.29 9.75
CA GLU A 202 17.47 -17.59 10.94
C GLU A 202 16.66 -18.23 12.06
N VAL A 203 15.42 -17.78 12.27
CA VAL A 203 14.50 -18.38 13.24
C VAL A 203 14.11 -19.80 12.81
N ALA A 204 13.77 -19.98 11.52
CA ALA A 204 13.42 -21.29 10.99
C ALA A 204 14.55 -22.32 11.15
N LYS A 205 15.80 -21.93 10.87
CA LYS A 205 16.99 -22.78 11.07
C LYS A 205 17.19 -23.23 12.52
N LYS A 206 16.77 -22.40 13.49
CA LYS A 206 16.88 -22.72 14.93
C LYS A 206 15.75 -23.61 15.44
N LEU A 207 14.68 -23.80 14.68
CA LEU A 207 13.49 -24.55 15.05
C LEU A 207 13.14 -25.58 13.96
N PRO A 208 13.96 -26.62 13.75
CA PRO A 208 13.82 -27.55 12.63
C PRO A 208 12.51 -28.38 12.67
N ASP A 209 11.95 -28.57 13.85
CA ASP A 209 10.69 -29.31 14.04
C ASP A 209 9.44 -28.49 13.75
N VAL A 210 9.58 -27.17 13.60
CA VAL A 210 8.49 -26.22 13.28
C VAL A 210 8.42 -26.02 11.77
N ARG A 211 7.22 -26.03 11.20
CA ARG A 211 6.98 -25.68 9.81
C ARG A 211 6.83 -24.16 9.70
N PHE A 212 7.57 -23.55 8.79
CA PHE A 212 7.46 -22.13 8.48
C PHE A 212 6.83 -21.93 7.10
N VAL A 213 5.87 -21.02 6.99
CA VAL A 213 5.19 -20.73 5.73
C VAL A 213 5.30 -19.25 5.40
N TRP A 214 5.93 -18.90 4.28
CA TRP A 214 5.91 -17.55 3.76
C TRP A 214 4.83 -17.42 2.67
N ILE A 215 3.73 -16.73 3.00
CA ILE A 215 2.63 -16.51 2.06
C ILE A 215 2.95 -15.29 1.21
N GLY A 216 3.45 -15.51 0.00
CA GLY A 216 3.88 -14.46 -0.93
C GLY A 216 5.18 -14.78 -1.64
N ASP A 217 5.67 -13.81 -2.40
CA ASP A 217 6.91 -13.89 -3.16
C ASP A 217 7.63 -12.53 -3.17
N GLY A 218 8.86 -12.46 -3.67
CA GLY A 218 9.56 -11.19 -3.81
C GLY A 218 11.02 -11.30 -4.19
N GLU A 219 11.66 -10.14 -4.25
CA GLU A 219 13.04 -9.97 -4.73
C GLU A 219 14.12 -10.57 -3.82
N LEU A 220 13.79 -10.89 -2.57
CA LEU A 220 14.72 -11.50 -1.61
C LEU A 220 14.37 -12.96 -1.28
N ARG A 221 13.71 -13.66 -2.21
CA ARG A 221 13.36 -15.07 -2.06
C ARG A 221 14.56 -15.96 -1.73
N GLU A 222 15.69 -15.67 -2.34
CA GLU A 222 16.97 -16.39 -2.17
C GLU A 222 17.51 -16.37 -0.72
N GLU A 223 17.01 -15.44 0.12
CA GLU A 223 17.41 -15.37 1.53
C GLU A 223 16.71 -16.43 2.40
N LEU A 224 15.69 -17.11 1.87
CA LEU A 224 14.94 -18.16 2.56
C LEU A 224 15.49 -19.53 2.16
N THR A 225 16.48 -20.01 2.90
CA THR A 225 17.27 -21.22 2.58
C THR A 225 17.05 -22.38 3.55
N ALA A 226 16.27 -22.20 4.63
CA ALA A 226 16.01 -23.27 5.59
C ALA A 226 15.02 -24.29 5.01
N ASP A 227 15.30 -25.60 5.18
CA ASP A 227 14.53 -26.70 4.60
C ASP A 227 13.09 -26.80 5.10
N ASN A 228 12.83 -26.23 6.29
CA ASN A 228 11.50 -26.20 6.91
C ASN A 228 10.69 -24.95 6.54
N ILE A 229 11.12 -24.17 5.54
CA ILE A 229 10.37 -23.01 5.00
C ILE A 229 9.69 -23.40 3.69
N GLU A 230 8.37 -23.26 3.67
CA GLU A 230 7.55 -23.29 2.47
C GLU A 230 7.28 -21.88 1.98
N ILE A 231 7.53 -21.61 0.69
CA ILE A 231 7.20 -20.33 0.04
C ILE A 231 6.06 -20.58 -0.92
N THR A 232 4.87 -20.03 -0.65
CA THR A 232 3.66 -20.30 -1.45
C THR A 232 3.67 -19.60 -2.82
N GLY A 233 4.54 -18.61 -3.02
CA GLY A 233 4.41 -17.68 -4.14
C GLY A 233 3.20 -16.74 -3.98
N TRP A 234 2.85 -16.03 -5.05
CA TRP A 234 1.67 -15.17 -5.07
C TRP A 234 0.40 -16.03 -5.15
N VAL A 235 -0.44 -15.92 -4.12
CA VAL A 235 -1.73 -16.62 -4.01
C VAL A 235 -2.86 -15.59 -3.90
N ASN A 236 -4.08 -16.00 -4.27
CA ASN A 236 -5.27 -15.18 -4.06
C ASN A 236 -5.62 -15.07 -2.57
N ARG A 237 -6.47 -14.09 -2.22
CA ARG A 237 -6.85 -13.79 -0.82
C ARG A 237 -7.44 -15.00 -0.09
N ARG A 238 -8.27 -15.81 -0.77
CA ARG A 238 -8.90 -17.00 -0.15
C ARG A 238 -7.86 -18.05 0.22
N LYS A 239 -6.91 -18.35 -0.67
CA LYS A 239 -5.82 -19.31 -0.39
C LYS A 239 -4.86 -18.77 0.68
N ALA A 240 -4.56 -17.47 0.66
CA ALA A 240 -3.76 -16.86 1.72
C ALA A 240 -4.43 -16.97 3.10
N LEU A 241 -5.73 -16.78 3.18
CA LEU A 241 -6.51 -16.98 4.40
C LEU A 241 -6.53 -18.46 4.83
N SER A 242 -6.60 -19.41 3.89
CA SER A 242 -6.52 -20.86 4.21
C SER A 242 -5.22 -21.18 4.93
N TYR A 243 -4.08 -20.74 4.43
CA TYR A 243 -2.80 -20.91 5.12
C TYR A 243 -2.79 -20.25 6.51
N ALA A 244 -3.29 -19.01 6.60
CA ALA A 244 -3.27 -18.25 7.84
C ALA A 244 -4.14 -18.85 8.94
N VAL A 245 -5.34 -19.37 8.63
CA VAL A 245 -6.22 -20.01 9.63
C VAL A 245 -5.78 -21.42 10.02
N SER A 246 -4.95 -22.05 9.19
CA SER A 246 -4.39 -23.38 9.47
C SER A 246 -3.10 -23.31 10.28
N ALA A 247 -2.46 -22.15 10.36
CA ALA A 247 -1.26 -21.96 11.15
C ALA A 247 -1.58 -21.76 12.64
N ASP A 248 -0.59 -22.04 13.49
CA ASP A 248 -0.67 -21.93 14.95
C ASP A 248 -0.17 -20.56 15.43
N ALA A 249 0.70 -19.90 14.65
CA ALA A 249 1.24 -18.57 14.92
C ALA A 249 1.59 -17.79 13.65
#